data_dc9ad12af98bfc0c2a8df16959541514
#
_entry.id   dc9ad12af98bfc0c2a8df16959541514
#
_cell.length_a   1.000
_cell.length_b   1.000
_cell.length_c   1.000
_cell.angle_alpha   90.00
_cell.angle_beta   90.00
_cell.angle_gamma   90.00
#
_symmetry.space_group_name_H-M   'P 1'
#
loop_
_entity.id
_entity.type
_entity.pdbx_description
1 polymer ?
#
loop_
_entity_poly.entity_id
_entity_poly.type
_entity_poly.pdbx_seq_one_letter_code
_entity_poly.pdbx_strand_id
1 'polypeptide(L)'
;MDTKPAVATAAAPAQSAPQQVVTSRVAGFYKLTMEQRLSELKRLAHLTDDDVAVLRHEGGLPLETANQMIENAVGTLSLPIGVGLNFVINGRELLVPMAVEEPSVLAAVSIAAKIAREGGGFTTECDESLMVAQVQVTGYINLEQARQALLDAREELLAMANS
;
A
#
# COMPACT_ATOMS: atom_id res chain seq x y z
N MET A 1 34.40 -21.99 -3.41
CA MET A 1 33.79 -21.27 -2.27
C MET A 1 33.29 -19.96 -2.83
N ASP A 2 32.02 -19.95 -3.26
CA ASP A 2 31.40 -18.75 -3.81
C ASP A 2 30.89 -17.87 -2.66
N THR A 3 31.60 -16.81 -2.38
CA THR A 3 31.13 -15.76 -1.48
C THR A 3 30.13 -14.90 -2.26
N LYS A 4 28.83 -15.11 -1.99
CA LYS A 4 27.75 -14.24 -2.44
C LYS A 4 28.02 -12.82 -1.94
N PRO A 5 28.11 -11.79 -2.82
CA PRO A 5 28.31 -10.43 -2.34
C PRO A 5 27.07 -9.98 -1.52
N ALA A 6 27.32 -9.42 -0.36
CA ALA A 6 26.27 -8.83 0.47
C ALA A 6 25.62 -7.66 -0.27
N VAL A 7 24.32 -7.72 -0.47
CA VAL A 7 23.52 -6.60 -1.00
C VAL A 7 23.45 -5.54 0.09
N ALA A 8 24.08 -4.39 -0.12
CA ALA A 8 23.91 -3.26 0.77
C ALA A 8 22.49 -2.73 0.62
N THR A 9 21.70 -2.86 1.66
CA THR A 9 20.33 -2.33 1.73
C THR A 9 20.43 -0.82 1.86
N ALA A 10 20.00 -0.07 0.83
CA ALA A 10 19.74 1.36 0.97
C ALA A 10 18.58 1.50 1.96
N ALA A 11 18.76 2.27 3.03
CA ALA A 11 17.71 2.53 4.00
C ALA A 11 16.57 3.26 3.27
N ALA A 12 15.42 2.60 3.17
CA ALA A 12 14.20 3.26 2.75
C ALA A 12 13.93 4.44 3.70
N PRO A 13 13.35 5.57 3.19
CA PRO A 13 12.97 6.67 4.05
C PRO A 13 12.09 6.11 5.16
N ALA A 14 12.39 6.45 6.41
CA ALA A 14 11.69 5.97 7.58
C ALA A 14 10.19 6.25 7.40
N GLN A 15 9.44 5.22 7.00
CA GLN A 15 7.99 5.28 7.03
C GLN A 15 7.63 5.52 8.49
N SER A 16 6.98 6.64 8.78
CA SER A 16 6.42 6.91 10.10
C SER A 16 5.65 5.66 10.52
N ALA A 17 6.00 5.09 11.67
CA ALA A 17 5.34 3.89 12.17
C ALA A 17 3.83 4.12 12.08
N PRO A 18 3.04 3.21 11.47
CA PRO A 18 1.61 3.40 11.31
C PRO A 18 1.00 3.67 12.69
N GLN A 19 0.32 4.80 12.81
CA GLN A 19 -0.33 5.18 14.06
C GLN A 19 -1.29 4.07 14.46
N GLN A 20 -1.18 3.58 15.69
CA GLN A 20 -1.97 2.46 16.16
C GLN A 20 -3.45 2.86 16.22
N VAL A 21 -4.30 2.14 15.51
CA VAL A 21 -5.75 2.29 15.59
C VAL A 21 -6.19 2.02 17.03
N VAL A 22 -6.99 2.90 17.61
CA VAL A 22 -7.47 2.77 19.00
C VAL A 22 -8.28 1.49 19.16
N THR A 23 -9.13 1.16 18.21
CA THR A 23 -9.84 -0.11 18.10
C THR A 23 -10.38 -0.33 16.70
N SER A 24 -10.40 -1.56 16.23
CA SER A 24 -11.07 -1.97 14.99
C SER A 24 -12.49 -2.49 15.21
N ARG A 25 -12.95 -2.53 16.46
CA ARG A 25 -14.31 -2.95 16.85
C ARG A 25 -15.25 -1.75 16.91
N VAL A 26 -15.97 -1.52 15.82
CA VAL A 26 -16.94 -0.41 15.73
C VAL A 26 -18.34 -0.97 15.57
N ALA A 27 -19.03 -1.14 16.68
CA ALA A 27 -20.38 -1.67 16.69
C ALA A 27 -21.35 -0.73 15.95
N GLY A 28 -22.13 -1.28 15.04
CA GLY A 28 -23.13 -0.51 14.30
C GLY A 28 -22.57 0.43 13.23
N PHE A 29 -21.31 0.31 12.84
CA PHE A 29 -20.69 1.15 11.79
C PHE A 29 -21.52 1.21 10.50
N TYR A 30 -22.13 0.09 10.09
CA TYR A 30 -22.98 0.01 8.91
C TYR A 30 -24.27 0.82 9.01
N LYS A 31 -24.70 1.18 10.22
CA LYS A 31 -25.90 2.01 10.47
C LYS A 31 -25.62 3.51 10.37
N LEU A 32 -24.35 3.89 10.41
CA LEU A 32 -23.93 5.28 10.33
C LEU A 32 -24.14 5.84 8.92
N THR A 33 -24.42 7.12 8.81
CA THR A 33 -24.38 7.84 7.52
C THR A 33 -22.96 7.90 6.99
N MET A 34 -22.77 8.23 5.72
CA MET A 34 -21.44 8.40 5.10
C MET A 34 -20.59 9.39 5.90
N GLU A 35 -21.12 10.55 6.24
CA GLU A 35 -20.42 11.58 7.01
C GLU A 35 -20.00 11.09 8.40
N GLN A 36 -20.90 10.36 9.07
CA GLN A 36 -20.59 9.77 10.37
C GLN A 36 -19.49 8.70 10.26
N ARG A 37 -19.51 7.89 9.21
CA ARG A 37 -18.45 6.89 8.96
C ARG A 37 -17.10 7.56 8.72
N LEU A 38 -17.04 8.61 7.90
CA LEU A 38 -15.81 9.36 7.64
C LEU A 38 -15.29 10.04 8.92
N SER A 39 -16.17 10.62 9.72
CA SER A 39 -15.79 11.21 11.00
C SER A 39 -15.22 10.18 11.97
N GLU A 40 -15.83 9.00 12.03
CA GLU A 40 -15.35 7.91 12.88
C GLU A 40 -14.03 7.33 12.40
N LEU A 41 -13.84 7.16 11.09
CA LEU A 41 -12.56 6.78 10.50
C LEU A 41 -11.46 7.81 10.78
N LYS A 42 -11.77 9.09 10.62
CA LYS A 42 -10.84 10.17 10.94
C LYS A 42 -10.32 10.05 12.38
N ARG A 43 -11.24 9.82 13.33
CA ARG A 43 -10.91 9.67 14.74
C ARG A 43 -10.09 8.40 15.03
N LEU A 44 -10.48 7.26 14.47
CA LEU A 44 -9.87 5.95 14.76
C LEU A 44 -8.53 5.73 14.07
N ALA A 45 -8.39 6.19 12.85
CA ALA A 45 -7.19 6.03 12.03
C ALA A 45 -6.32 7.30 12.01
N HIS A 46 -6.66 8.33 12.80
CA HIS A 46 -5.94 9.60 12.87
C HIS A 46 -5.74 10.29 11.51
N LEU A 47 -6.79 10.22 10.67
CA LEU A 47 -6.75 10.85 9.35
C LEU A 47 -6.77 12.38 9.45
N THR A 48 -6.10 13.04 8.52
CA THR A 48 -6.15 14.48 8.33
C THR A 48 -7.44 14.90 7.61
N ASP A 49 -7.70 16.20 7.52
CA ASP A 49 -8.81 16.70 6.71
C ASP A 49 -8.58 16.45 5.21
N ASP A 50 -7.34 16.50 4.76
CA ASP A 50 -6.95 16.20 3.38
C ASP A 50 -7.21 14.72 3.04
N ASP A 51 -6.87 13.80 3.95
CA ASP A 51 -7.19 12.37 3.76
C ASP A 51 -8.70 12.14 3.63
N VAL A 52 -9.50 12.81 4.46
CA VAL A 52 -10.96 12.74 4.40
C VAL A 52 -11.49 13.34 3.10
N ALA A 53 -10.91 14.45 2.62
CA ALA A 53 -11.26 15.04 1.33
C ALA A 53 -10.97 14.09 0.17
N VAL A 54 -9.82 13.41 0.20
CA VAL A 54 -9.51 12.34 -0.76
C VAL A 54 -10.54 11.21 -0.73
N LEU A 55 -10.96 10.75 0.44
CA LEU A 55 -11.98 9.70 0.58
C LEU A 55 -13.38 10.14 0.12
N ARG A 56 -13.74 11.38 0.34
CA ARG A 56 -15.02 11.92 -0.16
C ARG A 56 -15.17 11.95 -1.65
N HIS A 57 -14.12 11.98 -2.42
CA HIS A 57 -13.77 12.28 -3.52
C HIS A 57 -14.23 12.38 -4.72
N GLU A 58 -14.08 13.12 -4.77
CA GLU A 58 -13.91 14.01 -5.73
C GLU A 58 -12.54 14.00 -6.34
N GLY A 59 -11.52 13.27 -5.93
CA GLY A 59 -10.20 13.04 -6.40
C GLY A 59 -10.00 11.70 -7.07
N GLY A 60 -10.74 11.37 -8.08
CA GLY A 60 -10.36 10.26 -8.94
C GLY A 60 -8.96 10.48 -9.49
N LEU A 61 -8.35 9.46 -10.00
CA LEU A 61 -7.09 9.57 -10.72
C LEU A 61 -7.26 10.60 -11.86
N PRO A 62 -6.48 11.71 -11.90
CA PRO A 62 -6.56 12.66 -12.99
C PRO A 62 -6.32 11.98 -14.34
N LEU A 63 -7.08 12.36 -15.37
CA LEU A 63 -6.99 11.72 -16.68
C LEU A 63 -5.58 11.86 -17.29
N GLU A 64 -4.89 12.95 -17.01
CA GLU A 64 -3.50 13.15 -17.43
C GLU A 64 -2.56 12.13 -16.77
N THR A 65 -2.73 11.88 -15.48
CA THR A 65 -1.96 10.85 -14.77
C THR A 65 -2.29 9.45 -15.30
N ALA A 66 -3.57 9.16 -15.54
CA ALA A 66 -3.98 7.89 -16.13
C ALA A 66 -3.34 7.66 -17.51
N ASN A 67 -3.24 8.72 -18.33
CA ASN A 67 -2.60 8.66 -19.64
C ASN A 67 -1.08 8.45 -19.58
N GLN A 68 -0.44 8.79 -18.46
CA GLN A 68 0.98 8.48 -18.22
C GLN A 68 1.19 7.06 -17.68
N MET A 69 0.16 6.44 -17.09
CA MET A 69 0.24 5.11 -16.49
C MET A 69 0.00 3.97 -17.48
N ILE A 70 -0.84 4.20 -18.49
CA ILE A 70 -1.19 3.21 -19.51
C ILE A 70 -1.27 3.83 -20.89
N GLU A 71 -0.99 3.04 -21.92
CA GLU A 71 -1.18 3.45 -23.32
C GLU A 71 -2.69 3.50 -23.65
N ASN A 72 -3.06 4.43 -24.54
CA ASN A 72 -4.44 4.57 -25.05
C ASN A 72 -5.48 4.82 -23.94
N ALA A 73 -5.13 5.50 -22.86
CA ALA A 73 -6.07 5.85 -21.82
C ALA A 73 -7.24 6.68 -22.36
N VAL A 74 -8.46 6.28 -22.06
CA VAL A 74 -9.68 6.97 -22.49
C VAL A 74 -10.54 7.46 -21.31
N GLY A 75 -10.14 7.12 -20.09
CA GLY A 75 -10.87 7.48 -18.89
C GLY A 75 -10.35 6.75 -17.64
N THR A 76 -11.06 6.92 -16.54
CA THR A 76 -10.83 6.24 -15.27
C THR A 76 -12.11 5.57 -14.80
N LEU A 77 -11.99 4.47 -14.06
CA LEU A 77 -13.11 3.78 -13.44
C LEU A 77 -12.99 3.87 -11.93
N SER A 78 -14.03 4.38 -11.27
CA SER A 78 -14.09 4.45 -9.82
C SER A 78 -14.69 3.18 -9.23
N LEU A 79 -14.08 2.64 -8.18
CA LEU A 79 -14.61 1.54 -7.39
C LEU A 79 -14.97 2.05 -5.98
N PRO A 80 -16.07 1.52 -5.37
CA PRO A 80 -16.37 1.84 -3.98
C PRO A 80 -15.26 1.36 -3.04
N ILE A 81 -14.90 2.20 -2.06
CA ILE A 81 -13.98 1.82 -0.98
C ILE A 81 -14.79 1.70 0.31
N GLY A 82 -14.69 0.57 0.96
CA GLY A 82 -15.22 0.34 2.29
C GLY A 82 -14.13 -0.10 3.26
N VAL A 83 -14.48 -0.40 4.49
CA VAL A 83 -13.52 -0.77 5.54
C VAL A 83 -13.92 -2.08 6.20
N GLY A 84 -13.03 -3.05 6.15
CA GLY A 84 -13.11 -4.28 6.93
C GLY A 84 -12.79 -3.99 8.40
N LEU A 85 -13.67 -4.47 9.28
CA LEU A 85 -13.61 -4.23 10.72
C LEU A 85 -13.16 -5.49 11.48
N ASN A 86 -12.89 -5.35 12.76
CA ASN A 86 -12.55 -6.40 13.72
C ASN A 86 -11.19 -7.07 13.50
N PHE A 87 -10.36 -6.63 12.59
CA PHE A 87 -9.06 -7.22 12.34
C PHE A 87 -8.10 -7.03 13.50
N VAL A 88 -7.45 -8.13 13.87
CA VAL A 88 -6.22 -8.16 14.68
C VAL A 88 -5.19 -8.93 13.86
N ILE A 89 -4.10 -8.29 13.49
CA ILE A 89 -3.02 -8.88 12.71
C ILE A 89 -1.70 -8.69 13.45
N ASN A 90 -1.00 -9.78 13.72
CA ASN A 90 0.23 -9.78 14.54
C ASN A 90 0.05 -9.03 15.87
N GLY A 91 -1.08 -9.24 16.54
CA GLY A 91 -1.43 -8.62 17.81
C GLY A 91 -1.84 -7.13 17.72
N ARG A 92 -1.98 -6.56 16.52
CA ARG A 92 -2.33 -5.15 16.31
C ARG A 92 -3.75 -5.02 15.76
N GLU A 93 -4.51 -4.07 16.31
CA GLU A 93 -5.81 -3.65 15.77
C GLU A 93 -5.61 -2.91 14.46
N LEU A 94 -6.33 -3.33 13.41
CA LEU A 94 -6.24 -2.70 12.09
C LEU A 94 -7.63 -2.49 11.50
N LEU A 95 -7.79 -1.37 10.81
CA LEU A 95 -8.87 -1.08 9.89
C LEU A 95 -8.36 -1.37 8.48
N VAL A 96 -9.03 -2.24 7.72
CA VAL A 96 -8.55 -2.70 6.41
C VAL A 96 -9.38 -2.06 5.30
N PRO A 97 -8.86 -1.07 4.56
CA PRO A 97 -9.55 -0.52 3.41
C PRO A 97 -9.64 -1.56 2.29
N MET A 98 -10.79 -1.65 1.65
CA MET A 98 -11.05 -2.60 0.59
C MET A 98 -11.85 -1.92 -0.53
N ALA A 99 -11.36 -2.01 -1.77
CA ALA A 99 -12.09 -1.61 -2.96
C ALA A 99 -12.86 -2.84 -3.47
N VAL A 100 -14.17 -2.77 -3.49
CA VAL A 100 -15.04 -3.89 -3.91
C VAL A 100 -16.27 -3.37 -4.65
N GLU A 101 -16.72 -4.13 -5.63
CA GLU A 101 -17.91 -3.86 -6.43
C GLU A 101 -19.15 -4.65 -5.98
N GLU A 102 -18.97 -5.64 -5.08
CA GLU A 102 -20.04 -6.55 -4.67
C GLU A 102 -20.59 -6.21 -3.28
N PRO A 103 -21.93 -6.17 -3.11
CA PRO A 103 -22.56 -6.06 -1.80
C PRO A 103 -22.15 -7.22 -0.87
N SER A 104 -22.20 -7.00 0.42
CA SER A 104 -21.96 -7.98 1.48
C SER A 104 -20.52 -8.49 1.67
N VAL A 105 -19.59 -8.30 0.75
CA VAL A 105 -18.19 -8.73 0.91
C VAL A 105 -17.57 -8.16 2.18
N LEU A 106 -17.70 -6.87 2.40
CA LEU A 106 -17.16 -6.22 3.61
C LEU A 106 -17.80 -6.72 4.90
N ALA A 107 -19.10 -7.04 4.85
CA ALA A 107 -19.79 -7.63 6.00
C ALA A 107 -19.26 -9.04 6.29
N ALA A 108 -19.11 -9.87 5.26
CA ALA A 108 -18.57 -11.23 5.39
C ALA A 108 -17.14 -11.23 5.92
N VAL A 109 -16.27 -10.38 5.38
CA VAL A 109 -14.87 -10.21 5.81
C VAL A 109 -14.81 -9.74 7.26
N SER A 110 -15.64 -8.78 7.65
CA SER A 110 -15.68 -8.27 9.03
C SER A 110 -16.20 -9.30 10.04
N ILE A 111 -17.12 -10.19 9.61
CA ILE A 111 -17.61 -11.31 10.44
C ILE A 111 -16.50 -12.35 10.58
N ALA A 112 -15.83 -12.72 9.48
CA ALA A 112 -14.70 -13.67 9.51
C ALA A 112 -13.56 -13.14 10.41
N ALA A 113 -13.22 -11.87 10.28
CA ALA A 113 -12.23 -11.22 11.15
C ALA A 113 -12.63 -11.24 12.63
N LYS A 114 -13.93 -11.05 12.93
CA LYS A 114 -14.45 -11.15 14.30
C LYS A 114 -14.28 -12.57 14.87
N ILE A 115 -14.54 -13.60 14.06
CA ILE A 115 -14.36 -15.00 14.48
C ILE A 115 -12.87 -15.30 14.70
N ALA A 116 -12.00 -14.92 13.77
CA ALA A 116 -10.55 -15.10 13.89
C ALA A 116 -9.99 -14.39 15.13
N ARG A 117 -10.50 -13.21 15.43
CA ARG A 117 -10.12 -12.41 16.60
C ARG A 117 -10.30 -13.15 17.93
N GLU A 118 -11.36 -13.94 18.08
CA GLU A 118 -11.60 -14.72 19.31
C GLU A 118 -10.52 -15.79 19.52
N GLY A 119 -9.84 -16.21 18.45
CA GLY A 119 -8.68 -17.10 18.46
C GLY A 119 -7.31 -16.41 18.49
N GLY A 120 -7.27 -15.09 18.68
CA GLY A 120 -6.02 -14.32 18.72
C GLY A 120 -5.74 -13.49 17.46
N GLY A 121 -6.58 -13.58 16.43
CA GLY A 121 -6.44 -12.84 15.18
C GLY A 121 -5.64 -13.61 14.13
N PHE A 122 -5.02 -12.86 13.23
CA PHE A 122 -4.19 -13.39 12.13
C PHE A 122 -2.71 -13.22 12.44
N THR A 123 -1.93 -14.20 12.07
CA THR A 123 -0.46 -14.10 12.03
C THR A 123 -0.01 -14.06 10.59
N THR A 124 0.81 -13.09 10.25
CA THR A 124 1.34 -12.90 8.89
C THR A 124 2.84 -12.71 8.93
N GLU A 125 3.50 -13.22 7.91
CA GLU A 125 4.92 -13.03 7.64
C GLU A 125 5.06 -12.68 6.17
N CYS A 126 5.99 -11.80 5.84
CA CYS A 126 6.29 -11.42 4.47
C CYS A 126 7.78 -11.15 4.32
N ASP A 127 8.29 -11.38 3.12
CA ASP A 127 9.63 -10.98 2.72
C ASP A 127 9.77 -9.46 2.66
N GLU A 128 11.00 -8.97 2.54
CA GLU A 128 11.27 -7.55 2.31
C GLU A 128 10.53 -7.04 1.06
N SER A 129 9.91 -5.87 1.18
CA SER A 129 9.25 -5.21 0.06
C SER A 129 10.30 -4.59 -0.86
N LEU A 130 10.74 -5.37 -1.86
CA LEU A 130 11.71 -4.93 -2.85
C LEU A 130 11.01 -4.70 -4.18
N MET A 131 11.21 -3.51 -4.75
CA MET A 131 10.80 -3.23 -6.12
C MET A 131 11.89 -3.67 -7.08
N VAL A 132 11.55 -4.54 -8.04
CA VAL A 132 12.46 -4.97 -9.11
C VAL A 132 12.16 -4.16 -10.35
N ALA A 133 13.17 -3.47 -10.86
CA ALA A 133 13.11 -2.76 -12.13
C ALA A 133 14.11 -3.34 -13.11
N GLN A 134 13.82 -3.20 -14.41
CA GLN A 134 14.70 -3.60 -15.48
C GLN A 134 14.99 -2.40 -16.38
N VAL A 135 16.27 -2.19 -16.68
CA VAL A 135 16.71 -1.16 -17.62
C VAL A 135 17.50 -1.83 -18.73
N GLN A 136 17.00 -1.72 -19.96
CA GLN A 136 17.70 -2.25 -21.12
C GLN A 136 18.72 -1.23 -21.64
N VAL A 137 19.99 -1.60 -21.62
CA VAL A 137 21.07 -0.80 -22.22
C VAL A 137 21.44 -1.39 -23.58
N THR A 138 21.43 -0.57 -24.63
CA THR A 138 21.73 -0.97 -26.00
C THR A 138 22.93 -0.18 -26.53
N GLY A 139 23.49 -0.63 -27.66
CA GLY A 139 24.58 0.08 -28.34
C GLY A 139 25.99 -0.14 -27.75
N TYR A 140 26.16 -1.08 -26.84
CA TYR A 140 27.46 -1.44 -26.29
C TYR A 140 28.23 -2.38 -27.25
N ILE A 141 29.56 -2.24 -27.29
CA ILE A 141 30.44 -3.08 -28.13
C ILE A 141 30.98 -4.28 -27.36
N ASN A 142 31.20 -4.10 -26.03
CA ASN A 142 31.75 -5.14 -25.15
C ASN A 142 30.86 -5.28 -23.91
N LEU A 143 30.22 -6.45 -23.79
CA LEU A 143 29.27 -6.73 -22.70
C LEU A 143 29.95 -6.73 -21.32
N GLU A 144 31.13 -7.31 -21.19
CA GLU A 144 31.83 -7.39 -19.91
C GLU A 144 32.32 -6.01 -19.44
N GLN A 145 32.78 -5.18 -20.35
CA GLN A 145 33.15 -3.80 -20.03
C GLN A 145 31.93 -2.96 -19.63
N ALA A 146 30.81 -3.13 -20.32
CA ALA A 146 29.54 -2.46 -19.95
C ALA A 146 29.03 -2.91 -18.58
N ARG A 147 29.10 -4.23 -18.31
CA ARG A 147 28.73 -4.78 -17.00
C ARG A 147 29.62 -4.20 -15.88
N GLN A 148 30.93 -4.17 -16.10
CA GLN A 148 31.85 -3.63 -15.09
C GLN A 148 31.60 -2.14 -14.83
N ALA A 149 31.38 -1.35 -15.89
CA ALA A 149 31.05 0.08 -15.73
C ALA A 149 29.78 0.33 -14.91
N LEU A 150 28.73 -0.51 -15.09
CA LEU A 150 27.52 -0.43 -14.27
C LEU A 150 27.77 -0.79 -12.80
N LEU A 151 28.61 -1.80 -12.55
CA LEU A 151 28.98 -2.19 -11.19
C LEU A 151 29.81 -1.11 -10.49
N ASP A 152 30.73 -0.47 -11.20
CA ASP A 152 31.57 0.61 -10.69
C ASP A 152 30.75 1.86 -10.36
N ALA A 153 29.71 2.15 -11.18
CA ALA A 153 28.80 3.28 -10.98
C ALA A 153 27.64 2.99 -10.00
N ARG A 154 27.60 1.81 -9.37
CA ARG A 154 26.46 1.34 -8.57
C ARG A 154 26.00 2.35 -7.51
N GLU A 155 26.90 2.89 -6.71
CA GLU A 155 26.57 3.80 -5.61
C GLU A 155 26.01 5.13 -6.14
N GLU A 156 26.54 5.63 -7.24
CA GLU A 156 26.05 6.83 -7.94
C GLU A 156 24.63 6.61 -8.49
N LEU A 157 24.41 5.48 -9.14
CA LEU A 157 23.08 5.12 -9.68
C LEU A 157 22.03 4.95 -8.57
N LEU A 158 22.38 4.33 -7.45
CA LEU A 158 21.50 4.20 -6.31
C LEU A 158 21.18 5.55 -5.68
N ALA A 159 22.16 6.44 -5.54
CA ALA A 159 21.94 7.79 -5.01
C ALA A 159 21.01 8.60 -5.93
N MET A 160 21.17 8.48 -7.24
CA MET A 160 20.32 9.14 -8.24
C MET A 160 18.88 8.59 -8.22
N ALA A 161 18.71 7.29 -8.06
CA ALA A 161 17.39 6.64 -8.02
C ALA A 161 16.60 6.95 -6.74
N ASN A 162 17.27 7.38 -5.67
CA ASN A 162 16.67 7.68 -4.36
C ASN A 162 16.61 9.19 -4.05
N SER A 163 16.88 10.06 -5.04
CA SER A 163 16.90 11.52 -4.92
C SER A 163 15.52 12.21 -5.10
#